data_4230e5331348cdb926b23ecca253f91b
#
_entry.id   4230e5331348cdb926b23ecca253f91b
#
_cell.length_a   1.000
_cell.length_b   1.000
_cell.length_c   1.000
_cell.angle_alpha   90.00
_cell.angle_beta   90.00
_cell.angle_gamma   90.00
#
_symmetry.space_group_name_H-M   'P 1'
#
loop_
_entity.id
_entity.type
_entity.pdbx_description
1 polymer ?
#
loop_
_entity_poly.entity_id
_entity_poly.type
_entity_poly.pdbx_seq_one_letter_code
_entity_poly.pdbx_strand_id
1 'polypeptide(L)'
;MQGSVSNKISKAAAKIKNEFSQKLSVKDVARECDMSESSLYHNFKIVTSLSPIAFQKKIRLEEAKNLLATKKIGVAQAAFDVGYESASQFSREYARMFGMPPKVHSEILRSGVAS
;
A
#
# COMPACT_ATOMS: atom_id res chain seq x y z
N MET A 1 -3.80 25.38 15.23
CA MET A 1 -3.30 24.64 16.37
C MET A 1 -2.59 23.35 15.98
N GLN A 2 -1.52 23.03 16.63
CA GLN A 2 -0.78 21.81 16.37
C GLN A 2 -1.57 20.60 16.81
N GLY A 3 -1.68 19.62 15.96
CA GLY A 3 -2.24 18.33 16.33
C GLY A 3 -1.27 17.54 17.19
N SER A 4 -1.76 16.53 17.87
CA SER A 4 -0.92 15.56 18.56
C SER A 4 -0.11 14.78 17.54
N VAL A 5 0.93 14.08 18.00
CA VAL A 5 1.70 13.19 17.14
C VAL A 5 0.76 12.18 16.47
N SER A 6 -0.16 11.62 17.24
CA SER A 6 -1.13 10.66 16.72
C SER A 6 -1.97 11.26 15.59
N ASN A 7 -2.42 12.52 15.75
CA ASN A 7 -3.19 13.21 14.71
C ASN A 7 -2.35 13.46 13.46
N LYS A 8 -1.09 13.84 13.64
CA LYS A 8 -0.18 14.05 12.52
C LYS A 8 0.06 12.75 11.75
N ILE A 9 0.22 11.64 12.45
CA ILE A 9 0.41 10.34 11.81
C ILE A 9 -0.87 9.90 11.08
N SER A 10 -2.05 10.16 11.66
CA SER A 10 -3.31 9.88 10.98
C SER A 10 -3.42 10.65 9.67
N LYS A 11 -2.99 11.90 9.66
CA LYS A 11 -2.98 12.72 8.44
C LYS A 11 -2.00 12.16 7.41
N ALA A 12 -0.83 11.73 7.86
CA ALA A 12 0.17 11.12 6.98
C ALA A 12 -0.37 9.82 6.37
N ALA A 13 -0.98 8.97 7.18
CA ALA A 13 -1.56 7.71 6.71
C ALA A 13 -2.66 7.97 5.68
N ALA A 14 -3.52 8.96 5.93
CA ALA A 14 -4.59 9.33 4.99
C ALA A 14 -4.02 9.80 3.65
N LYS A 15 -2.96 10.60 3.67
CA LYS A 15 -2.32 11.06 2.44
C LYS A 15 -1.75 9.89 1.64
N ILE A 16 -1.05 8.98 2.30
CA ILE A 16 -0.48 7.81 1.64
C ILE A 16 -1.59 6.94 1.06
N LYS A 17 -2.68 6.77 1.81
CA LYS A 17 -3.83 5.99 1.39
C LYS A 17 -4.50 6.59 0.16
N ASN A 18 -4.67 7.91 0.14
CA ASN A 18 -5.34 8.59 -0.98
C ASN A 18 -4.48 8.63 -2.24
N GLU A 19 -3.16 8.56 -2.09
CA GLU A 19 -2.21 8.66 -3.20
C GLU A 19 -1.40 7.37 -3.36
N PHE A 20 -1.96 6.24 -3.00
CA PHE A 20 -1.19 4.99 -2.91
C PHE A 20 -0.56 4.54 -4.23
N SER A 21 -1.18 4.87 -5.37
CA SER A 21 -0.67 4.45 -6.67
C SER A 21 0.45 5.33 -7.20
N GLN A 22 0.74 6.44 -6.51
CA GLN A 22 1.77 7.37 -6.91
C GLN A 22 3.06 7.12 -6.13
N LYS A 23 4.17 7.60 -6.67
CA LYS A 23 5.45 7.47 -5.98
C LYS A 23 5.39 8.21 -4.65
N LEU A 24 5.76 7.53 -3.58
CA LEU A 24 5.76 8.12 -2.24
C LEU A 24 6.96 9.03 -2.06
N SER A 25 6.71 10.28 -1.65
CA SER A 25 7.73 11.20 -1.23
C SER A 25 7.61 11.39 0.29
N VAL A 26 8.47 10.72 1.03
CA VAL A 26 8.48 10.83 2.51
C VAL A 26 8.73 12.26 2.94
N LYS A 27 9.60 12.98 2.21
CA LYS A 27 9.90 14.39 2.48
C LYS A 27 8.64 15.25 2.38
N ASP A 28 7.83 15.04 1.34
CA ASP A 28 6.61 15.82 1.14
C ASP A 28 5.57 15.49 2.20
N VAL A 29 5.42 14.20 2.54
CA VAL A 29 4.47 13.79 3.58
C VAL A 29 4.85 14.41 4.92
N ALA A 30 6.13 14.37 5.27
CA ALA A 30 6.61 14.94 6.52
C ALA A 30 6.33 16.44 6.58
N ARG A 31 6.64 17.15 5.49
CA ARG A 31 6.40 18.59 5.41
C ARG A 31 4.92 18.93 5.59
N GLU A 32 4.05 18.20 4.90
CA GLU A 32 2.61 18.46 4.98
C GLU A 32 2.02 18.13 6.35
N CYS A 33 2.68 17.25 7.09
CA CYS A 33 2.24 16.88 8.44
C CYS A 33 3.00 17.63 9.53
N ASP A 34 3.82 18.60 9.13
CA ASP A 34 4.58 19.42 10.07
C ASP A 34 5.50 18.58 10.96
N MET A 35 6.24 17.67 10.33
CA MET A 35 7.17 16.78 10.99
C MET A 35 8.49 16.71 10.22
N SER A 36 9.57 16.37 10.91
CA SER A 36 10.80 15.99 10.24
C SER A 36 10.64 14.59 9.67
N GLU A 37 11.46 14.22 8.69
CA GLU A 37 11.41 12.87 8.11
C GLU A 37 11.69 11.80 9.15
N SER A 38 12.69 12.01 10.01
CA SER A 38 13.03 11.02 11.05
C SER A 38 11.91 10.88 12.07
N SER A 39 11.27 11.98 12.45
CA SER A 39 10.13 11.95 13.36
C SER A 39 8.95 11.21 12.72
N LEU A 40 8.70 11.46 11.43
CA LEU A 40 7.65 10.76 10.70
C LEU A 40 7.91 9.26 10.70
N TYR A 41 9.11 8.83 10.33
CA TYR A 41 9.44 7.41 10.31
C TYR A 41 9.26 6.75 11.66
N HIS A 42 9.82 7.37 12.69
CA HIS A 42 9.78 6.81 14.05
C HIS A 42 8.34 6.67 14.55
N ASN A 43 7.57 7.74 14.47
CA ASN A 43 6.22 7.76 15.01
C ASN A 43 5.22 7.00 14.13
N PHE A 44 5.43 6.99 12.81
CA PHE A 44 4.58 6.23 11.91
C PHE A 44 4.65 4.74 12.25
N LYS A 45 5.87 4.24 12.49
CA LYS A 45 6.06 2.83 12.85
C LYS A 45 5.46 2.50 14.21
N ILE A 46 5.54 3.42 15.17
CA ILE A 46 4.92 3.22 16.49
C ILE A 46 3.41 3.14 16.36
N VAL A 47 2.79 4.04 15.61
CA VAL A 47 1.33 4.14 15.51
C VAL A 47 0.75 3.05 14.60
N THR A 48 1.38 2.77 13.46
CA THR A 48 0.84 1.86 12.45
C THR A 48 1.49 0.48 12.44
N SER A 49 2.59 0.31 13.13
CA SER A 49 3.44 -0.90 13.12
C SER A 49 4.23 -1.05 11.82
N LEU A 50 4.09 -0.14 10.88
CA LEU A 50 4.75 -0.21 9.57
C LEU A 50 5.46 1.11 9.26
N SER A 51 6.54 1.03 8.47
CA SER A 51 7.12 2.24 7.90
C SER A 51 6.16 2.82 6.87
N PRO A 52 6.32 4.11 6.50
CA PRO A 52 5.48 4.69 5.44
C PRO A 52 5.49 3.90 4.13
N ILE A 53 6.67 3.42 3.70
CA ILE A 53 6.79 2.64 2.48
C ILE A 53 6.09 1.29 2.60
N ALA A 54 6.28 0.59 3.71
CA ALA A 54 5.60 -0.69 3.95
C ALA A 54 4.08 -0.50 4.01
N PHE A 55 3.63 0.59 4.60
CA PHE A 55 2.21 0.93 4.66
C PHE A 55 1.64 1.14 3.26
N GLN A 56 2.34 1.88 2.40
CA GLN A 56 1.93 2.08 1.02
C GLN A 56 1.86 0.75 0.26
N LYS A 57 2.86 -0.10 0.41
CA LYS A 57 2.89 -1.40 -0.26
C LYS A 57 1.72 -2.28 0.17
N LYS A 58 1.40 -2.27 1.45
CA LYS A 58 0.26 -3.02 1.95
C LYS A 58 -1.04 -2.57 1.29
N ILE A 59 -1.24 -1.26 1.18
CA ILE A 59 -2.44 -0.70 0.54
C ILE A 59 -2.49 -1.08 -0.94
N ARG A 60 -1.35 -0.96 -1.64
CA ARG A 60 -1.27 -1.34 -3.05
C ARG A 60 -1.64 -2.79 -3.28
N LEU A 61 -1.11 -3.68 -2.45
CA LEU A 61 -1.36 -5.12 -2.61
C LEU A 61 -2.79 -5.49 -2.26
N GLU A 62 -3.38 -4.86 -1.24
CA GLU A 62 -4.78 -5.06 -0.90
C GLU A 62 -5.70 -4.58 -2.00
N GLU A 63 -5.40 -3.43 -2.60
CA GLU A 63 -6.19 -2.93 -3.72
C GLU A 63 -6.03 -3.81 -4.96
N ALA A 64 -4.81 -4.30 -5.22
CA ALA A 64 -4.59 -5.23 -6.31
C ALA A 64 -5.42 -6.50 -6.15
N LYS A 65 -5.48 -7.02 -4.92
CA LYS A 65 -6.34 -8.17 -4.62
C LYS A 65 -7.79 -7.89 -4.99
N ASN A 66 -8.31 -6.72 -4.62
CA ASN A 66 -9.67 -6.32 -4.96
C ASN A 66 -9.88 -6.24 -6.48
N LEU A 67 -8.93 -5.64 -7.19
CA LEU A 67 -9.00 -5.54 -8.64
C LEU A 67 -9.00 -6.93 -9.31
N LEU A 68 -8.13 -7.82 -8.83
CA LEU A 68 -8.05 -9.18 -9.36
C LEU A 68 -9.31 -9.99 -9.07
N ALA A 69 -10.00 -9.72 -7.96
CA ALA A 69 -11.21 -10.42 -7.59
C ALA A 69 -12.44 -9.89 -8.36
N THR A 70 -12.50 -8.59 -8.60
CA THR A 70 -13.72 -7.93 -9.10
C THR A 70 -13.67 -7.51 -10.57
N LYS A 71 -12.45 -7.35 -11.12
CA LYS A 71 -12.27 -6.93 -12.52
C LYS A 71 -11.62 -8.06 -13.30
N LYS A 72 -12.00 -8.18 -14.57
CA LYS A 72 -11.37 -9.17 -15.44
C LYS A 72 -10.11 -8.62 -16.06
N ILE A 73 -9.11 -8.38 -15.24
CA ILE A 73 -7.82 -7.85 -15.69
C ILE A 73 -6.70 -8.84 -15.32
N GLY A 74 -5.63 -8.77 -16.08
CA GLY A 74 -4.48 -9.62 -15.83
C GLY A 74 -3.59 -9.07 -14.70
N VAL A 75 -2.64 -9.89 -14.29
CA VAL A 75 -1.72 -9.55 -13.21
C VAL A 75 -0.91 -8.30 -13.53
N ALA A 76 -0.37 -8.19 -14.75
CA ALA A 76 0.43 -7.03 -15.14
C ALA A 76 -0.37 -5.74 -15.07
N GLN A 77 -1.63 -5.77 -15.52
CA GLN A 77 -2.48 -4.59 -15.45
C GLN A 77 -2.79 -4.20 -14.01
N ALA A 78 -3.09 -5.18 -13.15
CA ALA A 78 -3.33 -4.92 -11.74
C ALA A 78 -2.10 -4.30 -11.08
N ALA A 79 -0.92 -4.83 -11.36
CA ALA A 79 0.34 -4.30 -10.85
C ALA A 79 0.52 -2.83 -11.25
N PHE A 80 0.32 -2.55 -12.51
CA PHE A 80 0.46 -1.20 -13.05
C PHE A 80 -0.57 -0.24 -12.42
N ASP A 81 -1.82 -0.67 -12.31
CA ASP A 81 -2.91 0.16 -11.79
C ASP A 81 -2.67 0.58 -10.34
N VAL A 82 -2.01 -0.26 -9.54
CA VAL A 82 -1.73 0.08 -8.15
C VAL A 82 -0.38 0.77 -7.95
N GLY A 83 0.36 1.02 -9.04
CA GLY A 83 1.56 1.84 -9.00
C GLY A 83 2.88 1.11 -9.08
N TYR A 84 2.90 -0.20 -9.32
CA TYR A 84 4.15 -0.93 -9.51
C TYR A 84 4.69 -0.69 -10.92
N GLU A 85 5.99 -0.51 -11.01
CA GLU A 85 6.66 -0.37 -12.29
C GLU A 85 7.14 -1.71 -12.83
N SER A 86 7.23 -2.73 -11.96
CA SER A 86 7.69 -4.06 -12.31
C SER A 86 6.67 -5.11 -11.89
N ALA A 87 6.14 -5.85 -12.87
CA ALA A 87 5.23 -6.94 -12.60
C ALA A 87 5.90 -8.06 -11.79
N SER A 88 7.20 -8.27 -12.01
CA SER A 88 7.96 -9.28 -11.27
C SER A 88 8.06 -8.92 -9.79
N GLN A 89 8.38 -7.67 -9.50
CA GLN A 89 8.45 -7.20 -8.12
C GLN A 89 7.08 -7.30 -7.45
N PHE A 90 6.04 -6.87 -8.17
CA PHE A 90 4.67 -6.97 -7.69
C PHE A 90 4.32 -8.42 -7.32
N SER A 91 4.58 -9.35 -8.21
CA SER A 91 4.25 -10.76 -7.99
C SER A 91 4.96 -11.34 -6.77
N ARG A 92 6.23 -10.98 -6.58
CA ARG A 92 7.00 -11.44 -5.42
C ARG A 92 6.43 -10.89 -4.13
N GLU A 93 6.12 -9.59 -4.10
CA GLU A 93 5.58 -8.95 -2.90
C GLU A 93 4.17 -9.41 -2.61
N TYR A 94 3.37 -9.61 -3.66
CA TYR A 94 2.02 -10.14 -3.51
C TYR A 94 2.04 -11.53 -2.88
N ALA A 95 2.88 -12.42 -3.42
CA ALA A 95 2.98 -13.79 -2.91
C ALA A 95 3.46 -13.81 -1.45
N ARG A 96 4.36 -12.91 -1.10
CA ARG A 96 4.83 -12.81 0.28
C ARG A 96 3.71 -12.40 1.24
N MET A 97 2.85 -11.49 0.80
CA MET A 97 1.76 -11.01 1.63
C MET A 97 0.60 -12.01 1.73
N PHE A 98 0.20 -12.60 0.61
CA PHE A 98 -0.99 -13.43 0.54
C PHE A 98 -0.72 -14.93 0.50
N GLY A 99 0.54 -15.34 0.45
CA GLY A 99 0.91 -16.76 0.50
C GLY A 99 0.79 -17.50 -0.82
N MET A 100 0.44 -16.82 -1.92
CA MET A 100 0.34 -17.44 -3.25
C MET A 100 0.51 -16.40 -4.35
N PRO A 101 0.93 -16.80 -5.55
CA PRO A 101 1.08 -15.86 -6.66
C PRO A 101 -0.24 -15.20 -7.02
N PRO A 102 -0.19 -13.96 -7.53
CA PRO A 102 -1.43 -13.23 -7.85
C PRO A 102 -2.32 -13.93 -8.87
N LYS A 103 -1.73 -14.61 -9.86
CA LYS A 103 -2.54 -15.34 -10.86
C LYS A 103 -3.35 -16.45 -10.22
N VAL A 104 -2.70 -17.26 -9.37
CA VAL A 104 -3.37 -18.35 -8.66
C VAL A 104 -4.45 -17.80 -7.75
N HIS A 105 -4.12 -16.75 -7.00
CA HIS A 105 -5.08 -16.14 -6.07
C HIS A 105 -6.28 -15.57 -6.81
N SER A 106 -6.06 -14.93 -7.96
CA SER A 106 -7.15 -14.36 -8.75
C SER A 106 -8.12 -15.43 -9.23
N GLU A 107 -7.61 -16.60 -9.61
CA GLU A 107 -8.45 -17.71 -10.03
C GLU A 107 -9.33 -18.22 -8.88
N ILE A 108 -8.73 -18.35 -7.70
CA ILE A 108 -9.48 -18.76 -6.50
C ILE A 108 -10.55 -17.72 -6.15
N LEU A 109 -10.18 -16.45 -6.14
CA LEU A 109 -11.11 -15.37 -5.79
C LEU A 109 -12.28 -15.27 -6.75
N ARG A 110 -12.01 -15.45 -8.07
CA ARG A 110 -13.04 -15.37 -9.10
C ARG A 110 -13.95 -16.58 -9.12
N SER A 111 -13.48 -17.73 -8.67
CA SER A 111 -14.28 -18.95 -8.62
C SER A 111 -15.29 -18.93 -7.47
N GLY A 112 -15.19 -17.96 -6.58
CA GLY A 112 -16.05 -17.89 -5.41
C GLY A 112 -15.64 -18.82 -4.30
N VAL A 113 -14.50 -19.49 -4.43
CA VAL A 113 -13.99 -20.32 -3.34
C VAL A 113 -13.44 -19.39 -2.26
N ALA A 114 -13.81 -19.64 -1.01
CA ALA A 114 -13.34 -18.84 0.10
C ALA A 114 -11.83 -18.89 0.22
N SER A 115 -11.24 -17.74 0.40
CA SER A 115 -9.79 -17.60 0.53
C SER A 115 -9.39 -17.46 1.98
#